data_8af6e9d36cb013823ed0bfa989c22773
#
_entry.id   8af6e9d36cb013823ed0bfa989c22773
#
_cell.length_a   1.000
_cell.length_b   1.000
_cell.length_c   1.000
_cell.angle_alpha   90.00
_cell.angle_beta   90.00
_cell.angle_gamma   90.00
#
_symmetry.space_group_name_H-M   'P 1'
#
loop_
_entity.id
_entity.type
_entity.pdbx_description
1 polymer ?
#
loop_
_entity_poly.entity_id
_entity_poly.type
_entity_poly.pdbx_seq_one_letter_code
_entity_poly.pdbx_strand_id
1 'polypeptide(L)'
;MDLLEYGMCLQEEILQLISLQQEGGYWDFKRQWYTNKTDMLHDIICMSNNLHNRAAYIIIGIDEEKNYSVVDVSGDPNRKNTQKIVDFLKDKKFAGGIRPIVHVESVCCSGGTIDVIVIENGHNTPFYLTNQYEGVHANNIYTRIMDTNTPKDSSADINHVEQLWRKRFHLDDTPIMKFHQYLKNPGDWKRMQENESGYFYKYFPEYTITCETDESRTGYEYYMFGQVDTTPNWWLVTLRYYQT
;
A
#
# COMPACT_ATOMS: atom_id res chain seq x y z
N MET A 1 -12.32 16.20 -1.85
CA MET A 1 -11.55 16.89 -2.88
C MET A 1 -10.21 16.20 -2.89
N ASP A 2 -10.14 15.14 -3.68
CA ASP A 2 -8.90 14.43 -3.88
C ASP A 2 -7.94 15.43 -4.52
N LEU A 3 -6.92 15.80 -3.74
CA LEU A 3 -5.72 16.35 -4.33
C LEU A 3 -5.24 15.24 -5.27
N LEU A 4 -5.40 15.49 -6.55
CA LEU A 4 -4.90 14.70 -7.64
C LEU A 4 -3.45 14.30 -7.33
N GLU A 5 -3.26 13.13 -6.70
CA GLU A 5 -2.12 12.33 -7.06
C GLU A 5 -2.29 12.07 -8.57
N TYR A 6 -1.56 12.80 -9.36
CA TYR A 6 -1.21 12.35 -10.70
C TYR A 6 -0.37 11.09 -10.47
N GLY A 7 -1.06 10.00 -10.18
CA GLY A 7 -0.47 8.69 -10.06
C GLY A 7 0.14 8.38 -11.40
N MET A 8 1.45 8.28 -11.43
CA MET A 8 2.17 7.74 -12.57
C MET A 8 1.53 6.40 -12.92
N CYS A 9 1.25 6.16 -14.19
CA CYS A 9 0.75 4.87 -14.64
C CYS A 9 1.76 3.78 -14.20
N LEU A 10 1.26 2.61 -13.74
CA LEU A 10 2.13 1.51 -13.29
C LEU A 10 3.26 1.25 -14.29
N GLN A 11 2.95 1.25 -15.59
CA GLN A 11 3.95 1.05 -16.63
C GLN A 11 5.07 2.11 -16.58
N GLU A 12 4.72 3.37 -16.40
CA GLU A 12 5.70 4.47 -16.32
C GLU A 12 6.57 4.31 -15.07
N GLU A 13 5.96 3.97 -13.94
CA GLU A 13 6.69 3.72 -12.69
C GLU A 13 7.67 2.56 -12.84
N ILE A 14 7.24 1.44 -13.39
CA ILE A 14 8.10 0.27 -13.61
C ILE A 14 9.27 0.59 -14.56
N LEU A 15 9.01 1.30 -15.65
CA LEU A 15 10.07 1.71 -16.59
C LEU A 15 11.06 2.66 -15.92
N GLN A 16 10.59 3.56 -15.06
CA GLN A 16 11.46 4.43 -14.27
C GLN A 16 12.34 3.62 -13.32
N LEU A 17 11.76 2.64 -12.57
CA LEU A 17 12.53 1.78 -11.67
C LEU A 17 13.61 0.98 -12.42
N ILE A 18 13.30 0.43 -13.59
CA ILE A 18 14.27 -0.28 -14.44
C ILE A 18 15.41 0.69 -14.85
N SER A 19 15.09 1.95 -15.17
CA SER A 19 16.10 2.92 -15.58
C SER A 19 17.11 3.30 -14.50
N LEU A 20 16.77 3.06 -13.20
CA LEU A 20 17.70 3.27 -12.08
C LEU A 20 18.85 2.26 -12.07
N GLN A 21 18.71 1.13 -12.75
CA GLN A 21 19.72 0.06 -12.82
C GLN A 21 20.23 -0.39 -11.43
N GLN A 22 19.34 -0.47 -10.48
CA GLN A 22 19.58 -0.94 -9.12
C GLN A 22 18.30 -1.43 -8.50
N GLU A 23 18.38 -2.32 -7.54
CA GLU A 23 17.26 -2.74 -6.70
C GLU A 23 17.03 -1.77 -5.54
N GLY A 24 15.90 -1.88 -4.88
CA GLY A 24 15.56 -1.03 -3.74
C GLY A 24 14.69 -1.70 -2.69
N GLY A 25 14.30 -0.94 -1.69
CA GLY A 25 13.55 -1.46 -0.55
C GLY A 25 12.10 -1.87 -0.86
N TYR A 26 11.57 -1.51 -2.03
CA TYR A 26 10.21 -1.85 -2.45
C TYR A 26 10.13 -2.38 -3.89
N TRP A 27 11.26 -2.62 -4.57
CA TRP A 27 11.31 -3.33 -5.86
C TRP A 27 12.51 -4.26 -5.93
N ASP A 28 12.35 -5.34 -6.67
CA ASP A 28 13.31 -6.40 -6.87
C ASP A 28 13.23 -6.90 -8.31
N PHE A 29 14.37 -7.23 -8.92
CA PHE A 29 14.42 -7.72 -10.29
C PHE A 29 14.61 -9.23 -10.34
N LYS A 30 13.95 -9.88 -11.28
CA LYS A 30 14.14 -11.29 -11.57
C LYS A 30 14.24 -11.47 -13.07
N ARG A 31 15.25 -12.22 -13.50
CA ARG A 31 15.46 -12.51 -14.92
C ARG A 31 14.32 -13.36 -15.52
N GLN A 32 13.76 -14.29 -14.75
CA GLN A 32 12.72 -15.21 -15.16
C GLN A 32 11.78 -15.54 -14.00
N TRP A 33 10.66 -16.18 -14.29
CA TRP A 33 9.75 -16.65 -13.26
C TRP A 33 10.37 -17.69 -12.33
N TYR A 34 9.96 -17.69 -11.08
CA TYR A 34 10.42 -18.60 -10.06
C TYR A 34 10.17 -20.06 -10.43
N THR A 35 11.20 -20.86 -10.49
CA THR A 35 11.12 -22.33 -10.54
C THR A 35 10.76 -22.90 -9.17
N ASN A 36 11.24 -22.26 -8.10
CA ASN A 36 10.97 -22.63 -6.71
C ASN A 36 9.90 -21.74 -6.09
N LYS A 37 8.81 -22.35 -5.63
CA LYS A 37 7.71 -21.63 -4.99
C LYS A 37 8.08 -21.07 -3.62
N THR A 38 9.06 -21.66 -2.94
CA THR A 38 9.57 -21.20 -1.64
C THR A 38 10.28 -19.86 -1.75
N ASP A 39 11.07 -19.67 -2.83
CA ASP A 39 11.76 -18.40 -3.10
C ASP A 39 10.73 -17.31 -3.39
N MET A 40 9.74 -17.60 -4.23
CA MET A 40 8.64 -16.69 -4.51
C MET A 40 7.88 -16.28 -3.23
N LEU A 41 7.56 -17.25 -2.36
CA LEU A 41 6.87 -16.99 -1.10
C LEU A 41 7.69 -16.08 -0.19
N HIS A 42 8.98 -16.39 -0.06
CA HIS A 42 9.90 -15.62 0.76
C HIS A 42 10.00 -14.17 0.27
N ASP A 43 10.19 -13.96 -1.03
CA ASP A 43 10.28 -12.61 -1.59
C ASP A 43 8.98 -11.84 -1.43
N ILE A 44 7.81 -12.48 -1.65
CA ILE A 44 6.51 -11.85 -1.40
C ILE A 44 6.38 -11.43 0.06
N ILE A 45 6.79 -12.26 1.04
CA ILE A 45 6.71 -11.90 2.46
C ILE A 45 7.65 -10.74 2.76
N CYS A 46 8.90 -10.77 2.29
CA CYS A 46 9.87 -9.70 2.48
C CYS A 46 9.33 -8.36 1.95
N MET A 47 8.81 -8.38 0.73
CA MET A 47 8.25 -7.21 0.07
C MET A 47 6.97 -6.70 0.74
N SER A 48 6.13 -7.59 1.27
CA SER A 48 4.92 -7.22 2.02
C SER A 48 5.22 -6.53 3.34
N ASN A 49 6.38 -6.81 3.91
CA ASN A 49 6.88 -6.24 5.16
C ASN A 49 7.83 -5.05 4.91
N ASN A 50 7.72 -4.36 3.77
CA ASN A 50 8.49 -3.16 3.52
C ASN A 50 8.01 -1.98 4.40
N LEU A 51 8.93 -1.09 4.72
CA LEU A 51 8.68 0.10 5.55
C LEU A 51 8.44 1.38 4.73
N HIS A 52 8.43 1.29 3.40
CA HIS A 52 8.30 2.45 2.51
C HIS A 52 6.89 3.01 2.38
N ASN A 53 5.91 2.39 3.04
CA ASN A 53 4.50 2.80 3.05
C ASN A 53 3.88 3.00 1.65
N ARG A 54 4.27 2.14 0.71
CA ARG A 54 3.81 2.09 -0.67
C ARG A 54 3.76 0.67 -1.19
N ALA A 55 3.13 0.44 -2.35
CA ALA A 55 3.17 -0.85 -3.02
C ALA A 55 4.62 -1.29 -3.30
N ALA A 56 4.85 -2.60 -3.29
CA ALA A 56 6.13 -3.19 -3.65
C ALA A 56 6.01 -4.02 -4.93
N TYR A 57 7.12 -4.15 -5.65
CA TYR A 57 7.15 -4.75 -6.98
C TYR A 57 8.23 -5.83 -7.07
N ILE A 58 7.84 -7.02 -7.56
CA ILE A 58 8.81 -8.01 -8.06
C ILE A 58 8.68 -8.00 -9.57
N ILE A 59 9.70 -7.45 -10.22
CA ILE A 59 9.73 -7.19 -11.67
C ILE A 59 10.45 -8.35 -12.36
N ILE A 60 9.72 -9.13 -13.13
CA ILE A 60 10.18 -10.37 -13.75
C ILE A 60 10.40 -10.17 -15.24
N GLY A 61 11.58 -10.50 -15.73
CA GLY A 61 12.03 -10.26 -17.09
C GLY A 61 13.12 -9.20 -17.18
N ILE A 62 13.91 -9.00 -16.12
CA ILE A 62 15.04 -8.06 -16.11
C ILE A 62 16.32 -8.84 -15.78
N ASP A 63 17.31 -8.72 -16.64
CA ASP A 63 18.64 -9.37 -16.49
C ASP A 63 19.64 -8.34 -15.96
N GLU A 64 19.90 -8.37 -14.67
CA GLU A 64 20.82 -7.46 -13.98
C GLU A 64 22.27 -7.64 -14.48
N GLU A 65 22.68 -8.89 -14.74
CA GLU A 65 24.02 -9.20 -15.24
C GLU A 65 24.26 -8.62 -16.65
N LYS A 66 23.18 -8.37 -17.39
CA LYS A 66 23.21 -7.76 -18.71
C LYS A 66 22.71 -6.32 -18.71
N ASN A 67 23.18 -5.55 -17.77
CA ASN A 67 22.86 -4.12 -17.67
C ASN A 67 21.35 -3.85 -17.65
N TYR A 68 20.62 -4.62 -16.83
CA TYR A 68 19.16 -4.52 -16.65
C TYR A 68 18.38 -4.62 -17.96
N SER A 69 18.88 -5.44 -18.89
CA SER A 69 18.20 -5.64 -20.17
C SER A 69 16.91 -6.43 -20.00
N VAL A 70 15.92 -6.10 -20.83
CA VAL A 70 14.63 -6.80 -20.85
C VAL A 70 14.80 -8.20 -21.45
N VAL A 71 14.23 -9.18 -20.77
CA VAL A 71 14.10 -10.58 -21.20
C VAL A 71 12.61 -10.89 -21.32
N ASP A 72 12.16 -11.28 -22.51
CA ASP A 72 10.76 -11.62 -22.74
C ASP A 72 10.34 -12.85 -21.92
N VAL A 73 9.31 -12.69 -21.08
CA VAL A 73 8.77 -13.76 -20.24
C VAL A 73 7.44 -14.31 -20.74
N SER A 74 6.99 -13.91 -21.92
CA SER A 74 5.70 -14.35 -22.48
C SER A 74 5.64 -15.86 -22.67
N GLY A 75 6.77 -16.48 -23.00
CA GLY A 75 6.94 -17.93 -23.18
C GLY A 75 7.49 -18.67 -21.97
N ASP A 76 7.65 -18.04 -20.81
CA ASP A 76 8.23 -18.70 -19.63
C ASP A 76 7.30 -19.82 -19.11
N PRO A 77 7.78 -21.09 -19.04
CA PRO A 77 6.96 -22.22 -18.59
C PRO A 77 6.52 -22.11 -17.13
N ASN A 78 7.21 -21.31 -16.31
CA ASN A 78 6.89 -21.08 -14.91
C ASN A 78 5.98 -19.86 -14.71
N ARG A 79 5.58 -19.19 -15.78
CA ARG A 79 4.74 -17.98 -15.72
C ARG A 79 3.46 -18.22 -14.93
N LYS A 80 3.15 -17.29 -14.04
CA LYS A 80 1.96 -17.32 -13.18
C LYS A 80 1.12 -16.07 -13.40
N ASN A 81 -0.18 -16.24 -13.31
CA ASN A 81 -1.12 -15.14 -13.25
C ASN A 81 -1.53 -14.86 -11.81
N THR A 82 -2.26 -13.79 -11.59
CA THR A 82 -2.80 -13.40 -10.27
C THR A 82 -3.48 -14.56 -9.56
N GLN A 83 -4.37 -15.31 -10.24
CA GLN A 83 -5.12 -16.40 -9.63
C GLN A 83 -4.19 -17.48 -9.05
N LYS A 84 -3.17 -17.91 -9.81
CA LYS A 84 -2.21 -18.94 -9.37
C LYS A 84 -1.44 -18.51 -8.11
N ILE A 85 -1.06 -17.23 -8.00
CA ILE A 85 -0.34 -16.72 -6.84
C ILE A 85 -1.30 -16.59 -5.64
N VAL A 86 -2.50 -16.06 -5.84
CA VAL A 86 -3.52 -15.92 -4.79
C VAL A 86 -3.90 -17.29 -4.22
N ASP A 87 -4.14 -18.30 -5.07
CA ASP A 87 -4.45 -19.65 -4.62
C ASP A 87 -3.29 -20.26 -3.85
N PHE A 88 -2.06 -20.07 -4.32
CA PHE A 88 -0.86 -20.52 -3.62
C PHE A 88 -0.73 -19.89 -2.23
N LEU A 89 -0.95 -18.57 -2.09
CA LEU A 89 -0.90 -17.88 -0.80
C LEU A 89 -2.06 -18.25 0.12
N LYS A 90 -3.24 -18.56 -0.42
CA LYS A 90 -4.42 -18.99 0.33
C LYS A 90 -4.18 -20.26 1.12
N ASP A 91 -3.37 -21.18 0.59
CA ASP A 91 -3.03 -22.45 1.24
C ASP A 91 -2.01 -22.29 2.38
N LYS A 92 -1.41 -21.11 2.52
CA LYS A 92 -0.40 -20.85 3.56
C LYS A 92 -1.06 -20.37 4.85
N LYS A 93 -0.49 -20.81 5.96
CA LYS A 93 -0.98 -20.44 7.30
C LYS A 93 -0.30 -19.16 7.77
N PHE A 94 -0.81 -18.04 7.27
CA PHE A 94 -0.38 -16.72 7.76
C PHE A 94 -0.94 -16.41 9.14
N ALA A 95 -0.18 -15.65 9.93
CA ALA A 95 -0.60 -15.18 11.25
C ALA A 95 -1.88 -14.35 11.16
N GLY A 96 -2.80 -14.59 12.07
CA GLY A 96 -4.11 -13.92 12.08
C GLY A 96 -5.02 -14.25 10.89
N GLY A 97 -4.64 -15.23 10.05
CA GLY A 97 -5.39 -15.58 8.83
C GLY A 97 -5.35 -14.50 7.74
N ILE A 98 -4.51 -13.50 7.90
CA ILE A 98 -4.37 -12.35 6.98
C ILE A 98 -3.15 -12.57 6.11
N ARG A 99 -3.31 -12.57 4.80
CA ARG A 99 -2.25 -12.74 3.81
C ARG A 99 -2.01 -11.46 3.02
N PRO A 100 -0.82 -11.31 2.40
CA PRO A 100 -0.57 -10.22 1.46
C PRO A 100 -1.58 -10.19 0.32
N ILE A 101 -1.95 -9.01 -0.12
CA ILE A 101 -2.76 -8.78 -1.31
C ILE A 101 -1.80 -8.57 -2.47
N VAL A 102 -1.93 -9.42 -3.49
CA VAL A 102 -1.03 -9.41 -4.64
C VAL A 102 -1.81 -9.57 -5.95
N HIS A 103 -1.32 -8.94 -7.00
CA HIS A 103 -1.77 -9.20 -8.37
C HIS A 103 -0.60 -9.17 -9.34
N VAL A 104 -0.81 -9.66 -10.54
CA VAL A 104 0.20 -9.71 -11.60
C VAL A 104 -0.27 -8.85 -12.75
N GLU A 105 0.60 -7.93 -13.16
CA GLU A 105 0.42 -7.09 -14.35
C GLU A 105 1.51 -7.40 -15.37
N SER A 106 1.16 -7.34 -16.66
CA SER A 106 2.11 -7.49 -17.74
C SER A 106 2.39 -6.15 -18.39
N VAL A 107 3.65 -5.82 -18.54
CA VAL A 107 4.11 -4.55 -19.12
C VAL A 107 4.87 -4.84 -20.41
N CYS A 108 4.48 -4.18 -21.49
CA CYS A 108 5.18 -4.27 -22.77
C CYS A 108 6.34 -3.27 -22.81
N CYS A 109 7.54 -3.76 -23.04
CA CYS A 109 8.77 -2.98 -23.14
C CYS A 109 9.41 -3.15 -24.55
N SER A 110 10.33 -2.25 -24.90
CA SER A 110 11.18 -2.43 -26.07
C SER A 110 12.14 -3.59 -25.81
N GLY A 111 11.79 -4.79 -26.23
CA GLY A 111 12.59 -6.01 -25.99
C GLY A 111 11.77 -7.20 -25.55
N GLY A 112 10.49 -7.00 -25.26
CA GLY A 112 9.57 -8.08 -24.88
C GLY A 112 8.59 -7.70 -23.79
N THR A 113 7.88 -8.68 -23.32
CA THR A 113 6.92 -8.55 -22.21
C THR A 113 7.60 -8.91 -20.90
N ILE A 114 7.47 -8.07 -19.90
CA ILE A 114 7.83 -8.36 -18.51
C ILE A 114 6.57 -8.52 -17.67
N ASP A 115 6.66 -9.25 -16.58
CA ASP A 115 5.57 -9.37 -15.62
C ASP A 115 5.97 -8.71 -14.29
N VAL A 116 5.01 -8.12 -13.63
CA VAL A 116 5.20 -7.47 -12.32
C VAL A 116 4.26 -8.09 -11.31
N ILE A 117 4.80 -8.69 -10.25
CA ILE A 117 4.00 -9.03 -9.09
C ILE A 117 3.90 -7.75 -8.26
N VAL A 118 2.72 -7.15 -8.25
CA VAL A 118 2.40 -5.99 -7.43
C VAL A 118 1.93 -6.49 -6.07
N ILE A 119 2.55 -5.99 -5.02
CA ILE A 119 2.22 -6.30 -3.63
C ILE A 119 1.66 -5.03 -3.01
N GLU A 120 0.38 -5.08 -2.67
CA GLU A 120 -0.34 -3.93 -2.14
C GLU A 120 0.21 -3.47 -0.80
N ASN A 121 0.28 -2.17 -0.61
CA ASN A 121 0.59 -1.59 0.69
C ASN A 121 -0.59 -1.77 1.65
N GLY A 122 -0.28 -2.05 2.91
CA GLY A 122 -1.31 -2.20 3.94
C GLY A 122 -0.74 -2.13 5.35
N HIS A 123 -1.64 -2.00 6.32
CA HIS A 123 -1.30 -1.94 7.74
C HIS A 123 -1.32 -3.30 8.44
N ASN A 124 -1.57 -4.38 7.72
CA ASN A 124 -1.65 -5.73 8.31
C ASN A 124 -0.29 -6.40 8.56
N THR A 125 0.77 -5.60 8.59
CA THR A 125 2.13 -6.05 8.90
C THR A 125 2.29 -6.40 10.39
N PRO A 126 3.26 -7.25 10.77
CA PRO A 126 4.08 -8.07 9.88
C PRO A 126 3.31 -9.28 9.33
N PHE A 127 3.58 -9.61 8.07
CA PHE A 127 3.15 -10.86 7.48
C PHE A 127 4.20 -11.94 7.80
N TYR A 128 3.78 -13.05 8.39
CA TYR A 128 4.64 -14.20 8.65
C TYR A 128 3.80 -15.48 8.72
N LEU A 129 4.45 -16.62 8.57
CA LEU A 129 3.79 -17.92 8.64
C LEU A 129 3.74 -18.44 10.07
N THR A 130 2.63 -19.07 10.46
CA THR A 130 2.53 -19.83 11.72
C THR A 130 2.95 -21.29 11.58
N ASN A 131 2.97 -21.80 10.34
CA ASN A 131 3.46 -23.13 10.01
C ASN A 131 4.59 -23.00 8.98
N GLN A 132 5.66 -23.74 9.18
CA GLN A 132 6.76 -23.79 8.24
C GLN A 132 6.30 -24.28 6.86
N TYR A 133 6.84 -23.65 5.81
CA TYR A 133 6.69 -24.11 4.44
C TYR A 133 8.08 -24.24 3.81
N GLU A 134 8.57 -25.46 3.64
CA GLU A 134 9.92 -25.78 3.17
C GLU A 134 10.98 -24.92 3.91
N GLY A 135 11.75 -24.09 3.19
CA GLY A 135 12.78 -23.22 3.75
C GLY A 135 12.27 -21.92 4.41
N VAL A 136 10.96 -21.63 4.36
CA VAL A 136 10.37 -20.47 5.05
C VAL A 136 9.91 -20.92 6.43
N HIS A 137 10.60 -20.48 7.47
CA HIS A 137 10.37 -20.92 8.84
C HIS A 137 9.10 -20.29 9.45
N ALA A 138 8.46 -21.07 10.33
CA ALA A 138 7.33 -20.58 11.11
C ALA A 138 7.79 -19.50 12.11
N ASN A 139 6.96 -18.47 12.28
CA ASN A 139 7.15 -17.37 13.22
C ASN A 139 8.37 -16.46 12.95
N ASN A 140 9.12 -16.70 11.88
CA ASN A 140 10.14 -15.75 11.43
C ASN A 140 9.48 -14.59 10.68
N ILE A 141 9.89 -13.37 11.01
CA ILE A 141 9.49 -12.16 10.31
C ILE A 141 10.61 -11.82 9.32
N TYR A 142 10.27 -11.82 8.05
CA TYR A 142 11.19 -11.50 6.97
C TYR A 142 10.88 -10.10 6.45
N THR A 143 11.92 -9.31 6.22
CA THR A 143 11.83 -7.94 5.70
C THR A 143 12.81 -7.74 4.56
N ARG A 144 12.61 -6.68 3.79
CA ARG A 144 13.61 -6.20 2.85
C ARG A 144 14.19 -4.89 3.34
N ILE A 145 15.50 -4.80 3.36
CA ILE A 145 16.27 -3.60 3.74
C ILE A 145 17.10 -3.21 2.54
N MET A 146 16.85 -2.03 1.99
CA MET A 146 17.46 -1.59 0.74
C MET A 146 17.22 -2.62 -0.37
N ASP A 147 18.25 -3.34 -0.80
CA ASP A 147 18.23 -4.36 -1.86
C ASP A 147 18.31 -5.81 -1.32
N THR A 148 18.30 -5.98 -0.01
CA THR A 148 18.59 -7.28 0.60
C THR A 148 17.39 -7.81 1.40
N ASN A 149 17.00 -9.03 1.12
CA ASN A 149 15.98 -9.76 1.89
C ASN A 149 16.61 -10.40 3.13
N THR A 150 15.88 -10.41 4.26
CA THR A 150 16.25 -11.21 5.44
C THR A 150 16.50 -12.66 5.02
N PRO A 151 17.65 -13.29 5.38
CA PRO A 151 17.91 -14.69 5.06
C PRO A 151 16.84 -15.63 5.60
N LYS A 152 16.55 -16.75 4.90
CA LYS A 152 15.48 -17.68 5.28
C LYS A 152 15.67 -18.35 6.63
N ASP A 153 16.92 -18.50 7.07
CA ASP A 153 17.31 -19.09 8.36
C ASP A 153 17.33 -18.10 9.52
N SER A 154 17.01 -16.84 9.24
CA SER A 154 17.05 -15.72 10.19
C SER A 154 15.68 -15.05 10.32
N SER A 155 15.55 -14.13 11.25
CA SER A 155 14.42 -13.21 11.34
C SER A 155 14.94 -11.78 11.26
N ALA A 156 14.08 -10.84 10.85
CA ALA A 156 14.40 -9.42 10.80
C ALA A 156 14.87 -8.92 12.20
N ASP A 157 15.68 -7.88 12.20
CA ASP A 157 16.10 -7.26 13.45
C ASP A 157 14.93 -6.61 14.20
N ILE A 158 15.11 -6.45 15.50
CA ILE A 158 14.06 -5.99 16.41
C ILE A 158 13.52 -4.60 16.03
N ASN A 159 14.37 -3.72 15.50
CA ASN A 159 13.97 -2.36 15.14
C ASN A 159 12.99 -2.38 13.96
N HIS A 160 13.24 -3.22 12.94
CA HIS A 160 12.33 -3.39 11.82
C HIS A 160 11.03 -4.06 12.24
N VAL A 161 11.12 -5.09 13.10
CA VAL A 161 9.94 -5.74 13.67
C VAL A 161 9.08 -4.76 14.45
N GLU A 162 9.68 -3.91 15.29
CA GLU A 162 8.96 -2.86 16.00
C GLU A 162 8.26 -1.90 15.04
N GLN A 163 8.95 -1.42 14.00
CA GLN A 163 8.36 -0.50 13.01
C GLN A 163 7.17 -1.13 12.29
N LEU A 164 7.22 -2.43 11.96
CA LEU A 164 6.09 -3.14 11.36
C LEU A 164 4.89 -3.21 12.30
N TRP A 165 5.10 -3.42 13.60
CA TRP A 165 4.03 -3.39 14.59
C TRP A 165 3.49 -1.97 14.81
N ARG A 166 4.36 -0.95 14.85
CA ARG A 166 3.95 0.46 14.92
C ARG A 166 3.07 0.83 13.73
N LYS A 167 3.44 0.41 12.51
CA LYS A 167 2.63 0.57 11.29
C LYS A 167 1.27 -0.11 11.45
N ARG A 168 1.22 -1.35 11.98
CA ARG A 168 -0.02 -2.08 12.20
C ARG A 168 -0.97 -1.39 13.17
N PHE A 169 -0.44 -0.85 14.24
CA PHE A 169 -1.23 -0.20 15.28
C PHE A 169 -1.39 1.30 15.06
N HIS A 170 -0.96 1.82 13.93
CA HIS A 170 -1.07 3.24 13.60
C HIS A 170 -0.44 4.17 14.63
N LEU A 171 0.66 3.74 15.28
CA LEU A 171 1.28 4.48 16.38
C LEU A 171 1.99 5.75 15.88
N ASP A 172 2.47 5.74 14.65
CA ASP A 172 3.19 6.86 14.04
C ASP A 172 2.32 7.71 13.12
N ASP A 173 1.03 7.40 13.01
CA ASP A 173 0.12 8.16 12.18
C ASP A 173 -0.06 9.58 12.72
N THR A 174 0.08 10.54 11.84
CA THR A 174 -0.19 11.94 12.15
C THR A 174 -1.68 12.16 12.44
N PRO A 175 -2.06 13.25 13.15
CA PRO A 175 -3.47 13.54 13.39
C PRO A 175 -4.32 13.57 12.13
N ILE A 176 -3.81 14.11 11.02
CA ILE A 176 -4.54 14.14 9.75
C ILE A 176 -4.76 12.74 9.17
N MET A 177 -3.77 11.84 9.26
CA MET A 177 -3.93 10.46 8.82
C MET A 177 -4.99 9.73 9.65
N LYS A 178 -5.02 9.96 10.96
CA LYS A 178 -6.06 9.43 11.86
C LYS A 178 -7.43 9.98 11.52
N PHE A 179 -7.57 11.27 11.21
CA PHE A 179 -8.83 11.83 10.70
C PHE A 179 -9.32 11.07 9.47
N HIS A 180 -8.46 10.83 8.48
CA HIS A 180 -8.84 10.07 7.28
C HIS A 180 -9.36 8.67 7.59
N GLN A 181 -8.82 8.02 8.62
CA GLN A 181 -9.32 6.71 9.05
C GLN A 181 -10.67 6.82 9.77
N TYR A 182 -10.80 7.76 10.69
CA TYR A 182 -12.01 7.93 11.50
C TYR A 182 -13.20 8.38 10.67
N LEU A 183 -12.98 9.17 9.63
CA LEU A 183 -14.02 9.60 8.68
C LEU A 183 -14.61 8.47 7.84
N LYS A 184 -13.91 7.31 7.73
CA LYS A 184 -14.46 6.14 7.03
C LYS A 184 -15.65 5.52 7.76
N ASN A 185 -15.82 5.79 9.05
CA ASN A 185 -16.90 5.28 9.89
C ASN A 185 -17.74 6.42 10.48
N PRO A 186 -18.67 7.00 9.71
CA PRO A 186 -19.49 8.12 10.19
C PRO A 186 -20.29 7.82 11.46
N GLY A 187 -20.68 6.57 11.72
CA GLY A 187 -21.40 6.14 12.92
C GLY A 187 -20.62 6.25 14.22
N ASP A 188 -19.29 6.45 14.13
CA ASP A 188 -18.43 6.62 15.31
C ASP A 188 -18.28 8.07 15.74
N TRP A 189 -18.87 9.01 14.97
CA TRP A 189 -18.91 10.43 15.31
C TRP A 189 -20.18 10.78 16.06
N LYS A 190 -20.03 11.49 17.17
CA LYS A 190 -21.15 11.96 18.01
C LYS A 190 -21.27 13.47 17.90
N ARG A 191 -22.50 13.95 17.87
CA ARG A 191 -22.80 15.39 17.89
C ARG A 191 -22.38 15.99 19.21
N MET A 192 -21.79 17.16 19.19
CA MET A 192 -21.51 17.98 20.39
C MET A 192 -22.81 18.42 21.04
N GLN A 193 -22.74 18.90 22.30
CA GLN A 193 -23.93 19.36 23.05
C GLN A 193 -24.57 20.58 22.38
N GLU A 194 -25.82 20.90 22.75
CA GLU A 194 -26.74 21.80 22.05
C GLU A 194 -26.23 23.22 21.70
N ASN A 195 -25.12 23.68 22.29
CA ASN A 195 -24.55 25.01 22.03
C ASN A 195 -23.35 25.03 21.11
N GLU A 196 -22.92 23.88 20.60
CA GLU A 196 -21.77 23.76 19.72
C GLU A 196 -22.14 23.01 18.42
N SER A 197 -21.94 23.65 17.27
CA SER A 197 -22.17 23.03 15.97
C SER A 197 -20.97 22.15 15.57
N GLY A 198 -21.07 20.85 15.79
CA GLY A 198 -19.98 19.96 15.41
C GLY A 198 -20.14 18.53 15.88
N TYR A 199 -19.10 17.77 15.62
CA TYR A 199 -19.00 16.35 15.95
C TYR A 199 -17.66 16.07 16.62
N PHE A 200 -17.62 15.08 17.51
CA PHE A 200 -16.39 14.52 18.06
C PHE A 200 -16.33 13.01 17.82
N TYR A 201 -15.13 12.49 17.69
CA TYR A 201 -14.94 11.06 17.52
C TYR A 201 -15.10 10.35 18.88
N LYS A 202 -16.00 9.37 18.99
CA LYS A 202 -16.45 8.78 20.27
C LYS A 202 -15.34 8.10 21.08
N TYR A 203 -14.29 7.59 20.42
CA TYR A 203 -13.19 6.90 21.08
C TYR A 203 -12.02 7.83 21.44
N PHE A 204 -11.89 8.94 20.72
CA PHE A 204 -10.85 9.96 20.90
C PHE A 204 -11.48 11.35 20.74
N PRO A 205 -12.11 11.87 21.81
CA PRO A 205 -12.88 13.11 21.74
C PRO A 205 -12.09 14.36 21.37
N GLU A 206 -10.76 14.29 21.44
CA GLU A 206 -9.86 15.35 20.97
C GLU A 206 -9.91 15.58 19.46
N TYR A 207 -10.45 14.62 18.69
CA TYR A 207 -10.71 14.78 17.27
C TYR A 207 -12.11 15.33 17.07
N THR A 208 -12.19 16.56 16.56
CA THR A 208 -13.45 17.25 16.37
C THR A 208 -13.60 17.79 14.95
N ILE A 209 -14.86 17.87 14.51
CA ILE A 209 -15.26 18.45 13.21
C ILE A 209 -16.28 19.52 13.51
N THR A 210 -16.03 20.74 13.07
CA THR A 210 -17.03 21.83 13.11
C THR A 210 -17.41 22.23 11.69
N CYS A 211 -18.68 22.59 11.51
CA CYS A 211 -19.21 23.06 10.24
C CYS A 211 -19.84 24.44 10.47
N GLU A 212 -19.37 25.41 9.74
CA GLU A 212 -19.89 26.78 9.76
C GLU A 212 -20.31 27.17 8.34
N THR A 213 -21.36 27.98 8.21
CA THR A 213 -21.74 28.53 6.90
C THR A 213 -20.73 29.59 6.49
N ASP A 214 -20.21 29.47 5.30
CA ASP A 214 -19.31 30.50 4.73
C ASP A 214 -20.15 31.53 3.96
N GLU A 215 -20.55 32.59 4.67
CA GLU A 215 -21.30 33.70 4.09
C GLU A 215 -20.46 34.64 3.22
N SER A 216 -19.13 34.49 3.25
CA SER A 216 -18.21 35.32 2.46
C SER A 216 -18.18 34.93 0.98
N ARG A 217 -18.65 33.74 0.63
CA ARG A 217 -18.69 33.24 -0.75
C ARG A 217 -20.05 33.46 -1.36
N THR A 218 -20.08 34.28 -2.38
CA THR A 218 -21.28 34.48 -3.21
C THR A 218 -21.27 33.47 -4.35
N GLY A 219 -22.44 32.81 -4.62
CA GLY A 219 -22.57 31.72 -5.58
C GLY A 219 -22.32 32.09 -7.06
N TYR A 220 -21.82 33.27 -7.38
CA TYR A 220 -21.60 33.72 -8.75
C TYR A 220 -20.49 33.02 -9.51
N GLU A 221 -19.58 32.36 -8.84
CA GLU A 221 -18.38 31.78 -9.47
C GLU A 221 -18.66 30.46 -10.21
N TYR A 222 -19.86 29.87 -10.09
CA TYR A 222 -20.16 28.53 -10.63
C TYR A 222 -21.39 28.46 -11.53
N TYR A 223 -21.86 29.57 -12.08
CA TYR A 223 -22.97 29.60 -13.03
C TYR A 223 -22.58 29.11 -14.42
N MET A 224 -22.03 27.95 -14.57
CA MET A 224 -21.66 27.48 -15.90
C MET A 224 -22.67 26.53 -16.55
N PHE A 225 -23.71 26.06 -15.87
CA PHE A 225 -24.57 25.00 -16.41
C PHE A 225 -26.06 25.12 -16.07
N GLY A 226 -26.68 26.27 -16.37
CA GLY A 226 -28.15 26.36 -16.50
C GLY A 226 -28.95 25.85 -15.30
N GLN A 227 -28.49 26.01 -14.10
CA GLN A 227 -29.25 25.71 -12.90
C GLN A 227 -30.33 26.73 -12.68
N VAL A 228 -31.55 26.24 -12.66
CA VAL A 228 -32.76 27.09 -12.59
C VAL A 228 -33.03 27.59 -11.17
N ASP A 229 -32.34 27.07 -10.15
CA ASP A 229 -32.58 27.52 -8.78
C ASP A 229 -31.43 27.15 -7.85
N THR A 230 -31.24 28.03 -6.89
CA THR A 230 -30.54 27.93 -5.63
C THR A 230 -29.16 28.55 -5.55
N THR A 231 -29.05 29.51 -4.65
CA THR A 231 -27.80 29.95 -4.05
C THR A 231 -27.07 28.73 -3.46
N PRO A 232 -25.87 28.38 -3.95
CA PRO A 232 -25.11 27.31 -3.33
C PRO A 232 -24.77 27.71 -1.89
N ASN A 233 -25.05 26.82 -0.95
CA ASN A 233 -24.64 26.99 0.44
C ASN A 233 -23.23 26.47 0.59
N TRP A 234 -22.32 27.32 1.01
CA TRP A 234 -20.94 26.98 1.32
C TRP A 234 -20.77 26.68 2.78
N TRP A 235 -20.05 25.61 3.05
CA TRP A 235 -19.74 25.19 4.41
C TRP A 235 -18.23 25.15 4.61
N LEU A 236 -17.76 25.83 5.63
CA LEU A 236 -16.39 25.69 6.12
C LEU A 236 -16.36 24.50 7.07
N VAL A 237 -15.69 23.43 6.68
CA VAL A 237 -15.47 22.26 7.52
C VAL A 237 -14.08 22.35 8.13
N THR A 238 -14.01 22.47 9.45
CA THR A 238 -12.75 22.55 10.18
C THR A 238 -12.52 21.26 10.97
N LEU A 239 -11.37 20.63 10.73
CA LEU A 239 -10.89 19.48 11.48
C LEU A 239 -9.93 19.98 12.56
N ARG A 240 -10.17 19.60 13.83
CA ARG A 240 -9.34 20.02 14.96
C ARG A 240 -8.88 18.82 15.78
N TYR A 241 -7.62 18.86 16.18
CA TYR A 241 -7.01 17.94 17.11
C TYR A 241 -6.51 18.74 18.32
N TYR A 242 -7.04 18.45 19.53
CA TYR A 242 -6.81 19.27 20.75
C TYR A 242 -7.08 20.77 20.55
N GLN A 243 -8.11 21.15 19.81
CA GLN A 243 -8.48 22.54 19.53
C GLN A 243 -7.45 23.35 18.68
N THR A 244 -6.48 22.69 18.08
CA THR A 244 -5.50 23.32 17.14
C THR A 244 -5.82 23.02 15.71
#